data_257914bb1de09e40ca8f10b555855ef9
#
_entry.id   257914bb1de09e40ca8f10b555855ef9
#
_cell.length_a   1.000
_cell.length_b   1.000
_cell.length_c   1.000
_cell.angle_alpha   90.00
_cell.angle_beta   90.00
_cell.angle_gamma   90.00
#
_symmetry.space_group_name_H-M   'P 1'
#
loop_
_entity.id
_entity.type
_entity.pdbx_description
1 polymer ?
#
loop_
_entity_poly.entity_id
_entity_poly.type
_entity_poly.pdbx_seq_one_letter_code
_entity_poly.pdbx_strand_id
1 'polypeptide(L)'
;MKFLVLTAFAATLLAPQFARAQASDLPSAAPSTPPGQTDTERGQNLLNQMIAALGGDAWLNRTIMQSEGRTSSFFRGEPNPYITEFHETRRFLASGQPEADRIGFLTDRSIIFPGKKIDVIQIWREGHGYEVTYKGQTELPKEQVDDYYRRRAHSIEEVVRTWIHAPGVMILSEGTGMVERRLVDKLTLLTADNDAVTLDLEAATHLPIRRTFQWRNPQFKDFDEEQETYDDYHTIQGLPTPLTITRYHNGDITNQRFLTKVTYNLATDPAFFDPAAAIPKLKK
;
A
#
# COMPACT_ATOMS: atom_id res chain seq x y z
N MET A 1 -67.02 -21.00 46.38
CA MET A 1 -65.60 -20.71 46.60
C MET A 1 -64.81 -21.46 45.55
N LYS A 2 -64.34 -20.77 44.51
CA LYS A 2 -63.50 -21.32 43.44
C LYS A 2 -62.17 -20.55 43.50
N PHE A 3 -61.06 -21.21 43.86
CA PHE A 3 -59.73 -20.63 43.82
C PHE A 3 -59.18 -20.73 42.41
N LEU A 4 -58.80 -19.60 41.86
CA LEU A 4 -58.11 -19.50 40.59
C LEU A 4 -56.59 -19.39 40.89
N VAL A 5 -55.81 -20.39 40.48
CA VAL A 5 -54.37 -20.38 40.61
C VAL A 5 -53.82 -19.79 39.31
N LEU A 6 -53.18 -18.62 39.40
CA LEU A 6 -52.53 -17.94 38.27
C LEU A 6 -51.03 -18.37 38.25
N THR A 7 -50.64 -19.18 37.29
CA THR A 7 -49.23 -19.58 37.05
C THR A 7 -48.62 -18.54 36.14
N ALA A 8 -47.66 -17.76 36.68
CA ALA A 8 -46.86 -16.83 35.91
C ALA A 8 -45.71 -17.59 35.20
N PHE A 9 -45.70 -17.61 33.92
CA PHE A 9 -44.62 -18.15 33.10
C PHE A 9 -43.58 -17.04 32.88
N ALA A 10 -42.42 -17.14 33.52
CA ALA A 10 -41.28 -16.26 33.30
C ALA A 10 -40.52 -16.75 32.05
N ALA A 11 -40.68 -16.06 30.91
CA ALA A 11 -39.90 -16.28 29.72
C ALA A 11 -38.55 -15.58 29.87
N THR A 12 -37.52 -16.33 30.14
CA THR A 12 -36.12 -15.85 30.06
C THR A 12 -35.75 -15.70 28.59
N LEU A 13 -35.67 -14.46 28.11
CA LEU A 13 -35.08 -14.11 26.85
C LEU A 13 -33.56 -14.33 26.90
N LEU A 14 -33.07 -15.47 26.40
CA LEU A 14 -31.67 -15.65 26.06
C LEU A 14 -31.38 -14.80 24.80
N ALA A 15 -30.82 -13.62 24.98
CA ALA A 15 -30.22 -12.87 23.89
C ALA A 15 -28.94 -13.61 23.43
N PRO A 16 -28.78 -13.93 22.13
CA PRO A 16 -27.52 -14.45 21.65
C PRO A 16 -26.45 -13.36 21.78
N GLN A 17 -25.51 -13.58 22.67
CA GLN A 17 -24.27 -12.78 22.66
C GLN A 17 -23.51 -13.17 21.42
N PHE A 18 -23.55 -12.32 20.41
CA PHE A 18 -22.58 -12.38 19.33
C PHE A 18 -21.21 -12.12 19.94
N ALA A 19 -20.47 -13.17 20.24
CA ALA A 19 -19.05 -13.08 20.48
C ALA A 19 -18.44 -12.54 19.19
N ARG A 20 -18.11 -11.25 19.15
CA ARG A 20 -17.17 -10.72 18.20
C ARG A 20 -15.86 -11.44 18.51
N ALA A 21 -15.52 -12.42 17.68
CA ALA A 21 -14.16 -12.91 17.60
C ALA A 21 -13.32 -11.73 17.08
N GLN A 22 -12.78 -10.92 18.00
CA GLN A 22 -11.60 -10.16 17.67
C GLN A 22 -10.55 -11.21 17.36
N ALA A 23 -10.16 -11.29 16.09
CA ALA A 23 -8.90 -11.89 15.74
C ALA A 23 -7.83 -10.96 16.32
N SER A 24 -7.59 -11.10 17.64
CA SER A 24 -6.41 -10.53 18.24
C SER A 24 -5.24 -11.20 17.55
N ASP A 25 -4.38 -10.41 16.94
CA ASP A 25 -3.05 -10.87 16.58
C ASP A 25 -2.51 -11.59 17.81
N LEU A 26 -2.24 -12.87 17.67
CA LEU A 26 -1.62 -13.63 18.76
C LEU A 26 -0.36 -12.85 19.13
N PRO A 27 -0.10 -12.64 20.44
CA PRO A 27 1.09 -11.92 20.85
C PRO A 27 2.27 -12.56 20.13
N SER A 28 3.03 -11.73 19.43
CA SER A 28 4.24 -12.15 18.73
C SER A 28 5.06 -13.02 19.69
N ALA A 29 5.35 -14.25 19.29
CA ALA A 29 6.29 -15.06 20.05
C ALA A 29 7.55 -14.22 20.26
N ALA A 30 8.13 -14.29 21.47
CA ALA A 30 9.36 -13.57 21.77
C ALA A 30 10.37 -13.76 20.64
N PRO A 31 11.09 -12.71 20.21
CA PRO A 31 11.99 -12.78 19.09
C PRO A 31 12.92 -13.97 19.22
N SER A 32 12.81 -14.94 18.32
CA SER A 32 13.71 -16.10 18.32
C SER A 32 14.92 -15.77 17.47
N THR A 33 15.83 -14.97 18.03
CA THR A 33 17.13 -14.77 17.41
C THR A 33 17.90 -16.10 17.48
N PRO A 34 18.40 -16.63 16.36
CA PRO A 34 19.23 -17.83 16.39
C PRO A 34 20.42 -17.65 17.35
N PRO A 35 20.84 -18.70 18.06
CA PRO A 35 22.00 -18.61 18.95
C PRO A 35 23.22 -18.02 18.24
N GLY A 36 23.78 -16.93 18.78
CA GLY A 36 24.98 -16.28 18.25
C GLY A 36 24.74 -15.15 17.24
N GLN A 37 23.49 -14.78 16.92
CA GLN A 37 23.17 -13.59 16.12
C GLN A 37 22.52 -12.50 16.97
N THR A 38 22.88 -11.25 16.70
CA THR A 38 22.16 -10.08 17.21
C THR A 38 20.92 -9.78 16.38
N ASP A 39 19.94 -9.04 16.92
CA ASP A 39 18.75 -8.61 16.16
C ASP A 39 19.12 -7.75 14.97
N THR A 40 20.20 -6.96 15.05
CA THR A 40 20.71 -6.16 13.94
C THR A 40 21.30 -7.02 12.83
N GLU A 41 22.14 -8.02 13.17
CA GLU A 41 22.70 -8.92 12.16
C GLU A 41 21.61 -9.72 11.44
N ARG A 42 20.61 -10.19 12.19
CA ARG A 42 19.45 -10.86 11.59
C ARG A 42 18.64 -9.91 10.74
N GLY A 43 18.39 -8.68 11.19
CA GLY A 43 17.69 -7.65 10.44
C GLY A 43 18.38 -7.36 9.11
N GLN A 44 19.71 -7.19 9.11
CA GLN A 44 20.49 -6.99 7.89
C GLN A 44 20.40 -8.19 6.94
N ASN A 45 20.43 -9.41 7.45
CA ASN A 45 20.28 -10.62 6.65
C ASN A 45 18.88 -10.70 6.01
N LEU A 46 17.82 -10.40 6.76
CA LEU A 46 16.45 -10.36 6.25
C LEU A 46 16.27 -9.30 5.17
N LEU A 47 16.85 -8.11 5.34
CA LEU A 47 16.84 -7.07 4.32
C LEU A 47 17.49 -7.55 3.02
N ASN A 48 18.67 -8.17 3.12
CA ASN A 48 19.38 -8.68 1.95
C ASN A 48 18.59 -9.80 1.25
N GLN A 49 17.98 -10.70 2.02
CA GLN A 49 17.12 -11.77 1.49
C GLN A 49 15.89 -11.20 0.79
N MET A 50 15.24 -10.19 1.37
CA MET A 50 14.10 -9.50 0.74
C MET A 50 14.50 -8.84 -0.59
N ILE A 51 15.62 -8.10 -0.62
CA ILE A 51 16.12 -7.46 -1.86
C ILE A 51 16.39 -8.51 -2.93
N ALA A 52 17.06 -9.61 -2.56
CA ALA A 52 17.30 -10.73 -3.49
C ALA A 52 16.00 -11.38 -3.98
N ALA A 53 15.04 -11.60 -3.07
CA ALA A 53 13.73 -12.16 -3.41
C ALA A 53 12.92 -11.25 -4.36
N LEU A 54 13.01 -9.93 -4.22
CA LEU A 54 12.38 -8.96 -5.12
C LEU A 54 13.03 -8.91 -6.51
N GLY A 55 14.24 -9.48 -6.69
CA GLY A 55 14.95 -9.52 -7.96
C GLY A 55 16.31 -8.81 -7.96
N GLY A 56 16.81 -8.43 -6.79
CA GLY A 56 18.14 -7.85 -6.60
C GLY A 56 18.36 -6.59 -7.44
N ASP A 57 19.49 -6.55 -8.16
CA ASP A 57 19.88 -5.42 -9.00
C ASP A 57 18.83 -5.08 -10.08
N ALA A 58 18.14 -6.05 -10.64
CA ALA A 58 17.12 -5.80 -11.65
C ALA A 58 15.95 -5.02 -11.05
N TRP A 59 15.56 -5.33 -9.81
CA TRP A 59 14.53 -4.60 -9.08
C TRP A 59 15.00 -3.20 -8.67
N LEU A 60 16.23 -3.09 -8.18
CA LEU A 60 16.83 -1.80 -7.77
C LEU A 60 17.00 -0.84 -8.95
N ASN A 61 17.34 -1.33 -10.12
CA ASN A 61 17.66 -0.52 -11.29
C ASN A 61 16.48 -0.34 -12.27
N ARG A 62 15.25 -0.76 -11.89
CA ARG A 62 14.09 -0.48 -12.72
C ARG A 62 13.85 1.03 -12.82
N THR A 63 13.59 1.49 -14.03
CA THR A 63 13.46 2.93 -14.33
C THR A 63 12.04 3.40 -14.44
N ILE A 64 11.19 2.61 -15.09
CA ILE A 64 9.77 2.87 -15.33
C ILE A 64 8.97 1.60 -14.98
N MET A 65 7.82 1.78 -14.36
CA MET A 65 6.78 0.76 -14.27
C MET A 65 5.50 1.31 -14.88
N GLN A 66 4.93 0.57 -15.81
CA GLN A 66 3.57 0.82 -16.29
C GLN A 66 2.66 -0.28 -15.79
N SER A 67 1.52 0.09 -15.25
CA SER A 67 0.51 -0.84 -14.79
C SER A 67 -0.88 -0.44 -15.27
N GLU A 68 -1.69 -1.45 -15.56
CA GLU A 68 -3.11 -1.33 -15.85
C GLU A 68 -3.86 -2.17 -14.82
N GLY A 69 -5.03 -1.72 -14.39
CA GLY A 69 -5.76 -2.47 -13.39
C GLY A 69 -7.09 -1.83 -13.01
N ARG A 70 -7.62 -2.32 -11.90
CA ARG A 70 -8.86 -1.84 -11.29
C ARG A 70 -8.60 -1.42 -9.86
N THR A 71 -9.29 -0.39 -9.40
CA THR A 71 -9.22 0.08 -8.02
C THR A 71 -10.61 0.24 -7.45
N SER A 72 -10.76 -0.16 -6.19
CA SER A 72 -11.93 0.08 -5.36
C SER A 72 -11.52 0.94 -4.19
N SER A 73 -12.31 1.96 -3.87
CA SER A 73 -12.18 2.72 -2.64
C SER A 73 -13.20 2.26 -1.61
N PHE A 74 -12.88 2.48 -0.35
CA PHE A 74 -13.73 2.10 0.77
C PHE A 74 -13.94 3.33 1.67
N PHE A 75 -15.10 3.39 2.28
CA PHE A 75 -15.42 4.40 3.28
C PHE A 75 -15.92 3.70 4.55
N ARG A 76 -15.18 3.85 5.66
CA ARG A 76 -15.44 3.15 6.92
C ARG A 76 -15.55 1.62 6.77
N GLY A 77 -14.66 1.04 5.97
CA GLY A 77 -14.63 -0.39 5.70
C GLY A 77 -15.65 -0.90 4.67
N GLU A 78 -16.61 -0.06 4.25
CA GLU A 78 -17.61 -0.42 3.24
C GLU A 78 -17.14 -0.08 1.83
N PRO A 79 -17.26 -0.99 0.86
CA PRO A 79 -16.81 -0.75 -0.50
C PRO A 79 -17.68 0.30 -1.19
N ASN A 80 -17.02 1.21 -1.90
CA ASN A 80 -17.71 2.08 -2.84
C ASN A 80 -18.27 1.21 -4.01
N PRO A 81 -19.51 1.42 -4.46
CA PRO A 81 -20.11 0.60 -5.51
C PRO A 81 -19.41 0.71 -6.88
N TYR A 82 -18.54 1.70 -7.06
CA TYR A 82 -17.86 1.92 -8.32
C TYR A 82 -16.43 1.38 -8.30
N ILE A 83 -16.16 0.46 -9.21
CA ILE A 83 -14.80 -0.01 -9.51
C ILE A 83 -14.28 0.83 -10.68
N THR A 84 -13.13 1.47 -10.49
CA THR A 84 -12.53 2.34 -11.51
C THR A 84 -11.34 1.63 -12.15
N GLU A 85 -11.27 1.60 -13.47
CA GLU A 85 -10.07 1.16 -14.18
C GLU A 85 -9.05 2.29 -14.25
N PHE A 86 -7.77 1.92 -14.20
CA PHE A 86 -6.70 2.91 -14.27
C PHE A 86 -5.53 2.41 -15.12
N HIS A 87 -4.79 3.38 -15.65
CA HIS A 87 -3.44 3.20 -16.22
C HIS A 87 -2.48 4.08 -15.42
N GLU A 88 -1.45 3.46 -14.85
CA GLU A 88 -0.42 4.16 -14.09
C GLU A 88 0.93 4.00 -14.75
N THR A 89 1.70 5.05 -14.73
CA THR A 89 3.12 5.03 -15.11
C THR A 89 3.90 5.70 -13.99
N ARG A 90 4.83 4.95 -13.41
CA ARG A 90 5.72 5.43 -12.35
C ARG A 90 7.14 5.47 -12.86
N ARG A 91 7.82 6.58 -12.62
CA ARG A 91 9.24 6.77 -12.86
C ARG A 91 9.99 6.68 -11.53
N PHE A 92 10.99 5.80 -11.48
CA PHE A 92 11.85 5.62 -10.33
C PHE A 92 13.14 6.45 -10.46
N LEU A 93 13.80 6.72 -9.33
CA LEU A 93 15.07 7.45 -9.28
C LEU A 93 16.18 6.82 -10.13
N ALA A 94 16.18 5.49 -10.29
CA ALA A 94 17.13 4.77 -11.14
C ALA A 94 17.11 5.23 -12.61
N SER A 95 16.08 5.96 -13.05
CA SER A 95 16.03 6.60 -14.38
C SER A 95 17.03 7.74 -14.54
N GLY A 96 17.67 8.20 -13.45
CA GLY A 96 18.50 9.41 -13.44
C GLY A 96 17.71 10.72 -13.46
N GLN A 97 16.38 10.65 -13.30
CA GLN A 97 15.48 11.79 -13.25
C GLN A 97 14.67 11.77 -11.94
N PRO A 98 14.10 12.91 -11.50
CA PRO A 98 13.22 12.95 -10.33
C PRO A 98 12.08 11.94 -10.45
N GLU A 99 11.70 11.34 -9.32
CA GLU A 99 10.53 10.46 -9.27
C GLU A 99 9.27 11.19 -9.74
N ALA A 100 8.44 10.46 -10.46
CA ALA A 100 7.14 10.96 -10.88
C ALA A 100 6.16 9.80 -11.00
N ASP A 101 4.90 10.09 -10.78
CA ASP A 101 3.81 9.14 -10.93
C ASP A 101 2.69 9.80 -11.73
N ARG A 102 2.15 9.07 -12.68
CA ARG A 102 0.99 9.49 -13.47
C ARG A 102 -0.02 8.38 -13.50
N ILE A 103 -1.20 8.65 -12.98
CA ILE A 103 -2.33 7.73 -13.01
C ILE A 103 -3.48 8.35 -13.80
N GLY A 104 -3.95 7.64 -14.82
CA GLY A 104 -5.12 8.00 -15.59
C GLY A 104 -6.29 7.11 -15.25
N PHE A 105 -7.43 7.68 -14.89
CA PHE A 105 -8.65 6.96 -14.60
C PHE A 105 -9.54 6.87 -15.84
N LEU A 106 -10.05 5.67 -16.10
CA LEU A 106 -10.85 5.39 -17.29
C LEU A 106 -12.33 5.47 -16.93
N THR A 107 -13.06 6.20 -17.75
CA THR A 107 -14.52 6.27 -17.72
C THR A 107 -15.12 5.71 -19.00
N ASP A 108 -16.36 5.19 -18.90
CA ASP A 108 -17.07 4.74 -20.09
C ASP A 108 -17.42 5.94 -20.98
N ARG A 109 -17.27 5.75 -22.27
CA ARG A 109 -17.83 6.67 -23.28
C ARG A 109 -19.36 6.58 -23.23
N SER A 110 -20.04 7.37 -24.05
CA SER A 110 -21.50 7.27 -24.11
C SER A 110 -21.97 5.93 -24.69
N ILE A 111 -23.25 5.59 -24.47
CA ILE A 111 -23.89 4.40 -25.05
C ILE A 111 -23.82 4.39 -26.59
N ILE A 112 -23.82 5.58 -27.19
CA ILE A 112 -23.77 5.74 -28.66
C ILE A 112 -22.36 5.48 -29.20
N PHE A 113 -21.30 5.80 -28.41
CA PHE A 113 -19.91 5.57 -28.76
C PHE A 113 -19.26 4.69 -27.69
N PRO A 114 -19.41 3.35 -27.80
CA PRO A 114 -18.87 2.44 -26.80
C PRO A 114 -17.34 2.52 -26.75
N GLY A 115 -16.80 2.26 -25.55
CA GLY A 115 -15.36 2.28 -25.27
C GLY A 115 -15.05 3.11 -24.06
N LYS A 116 -13.76 3.07 -23.66
CA LYS A 116 -13.27 3.79 -22.48
C LYS A 116 -12.33 4.90 -22.90
N LYS A 117 -12.26 5.95 -22.09
CA LYS A 117 -11.33 7.05 -22.27
C LYS A 117 -10.78 7.47 -20.90
N ILE A 118 -9.59 8.02 -20.91
CA ILE A 118 -9.02 8.65 -19.72
C ILE A 118 -9.60 10.07 -19.65
N ASP A 119 -10.37 10.35 -18.59
CA ASP A 119 -10.98 11.66 -18.36
C ASP A 119 -10.29 12.46 -17.28
N VAL A 120 -9.73 11.77 -16.29
CA VAL A 120 -9.02 12.37 -15.17
C VAL A 120 -7.63 11.76 -15.11
N ILE A 121 -6.63 12.61 -15.02
CA ILE A 121 -5.23 12.20 -14.84
C ILE A 121 -4.72 12.87 -13.56
N GLN A 122 -4.12 12.11 -12.68
CA GLN A 122 -3.36 12.65 -11.56
C GLN A 122 -1.88 12.49 -11.83
N ILE A 123 -1.11 13.54 -11.57
CA ILE A 123 0.34 13.57 -11.75
C ILE A 123 1.00 14.07 -10.47
N TRP A 124 1.96 13.30 -10.00
CA TRP A 124 2.73 13.56 -8.79
C TRP A 124 4.20 13.71 -9.16
N ARG A 125 4.77 14.87 -8.87
CA ARG A 125 6.17 15.17 -9.16
C ARG A 125 6.69 16.30 -8.28
N GLU A 126 7.95 16.23 -7.88
CA GLU A 126 8.68 17.32 -7.22
C GLU A 126 7.93 17.96 -6.03
N GLY A 127 7.28 17.14 -5.20
CA GLY A 127 6.52 17.59 -4.04
C GLY A 127 5.10 18.11 -4.33
N HIS A 128 4.66 18.11 -5.59
CA HIS A 128 3.34 18.57 -6.01
C HIS A 128 2.45 17.43 -6.50
N GLY A 129 1.14 17.65 -6.45
CA GLY A 129 0.13 16.79 -7.04
C GLY A 129 -0.81 17.62 -7.92
N TYR A 130 -1.12 17.12 -9.11
CA TYR A 130 -1.98 17.79 -10.08
C TYR A 130 -3.11 16.87 -10.51
N GLU A 131 -4.31 17.42 -10.63
CA GLU A 131 -5.41 16.82 -11.38
C GLU A 131 -5.52 17.49 -12.73
N VAL A 132 -5.53 16.69 -13.79
CA VAL A 132 -5.60 17.15 -15.17
C VAL A 132 -6.85 16.57 -15.83
N THR A 133 -7.69 17.46 -16.34
CA THR A 133 -8.91 17.12 -17.07
C THR A 133 -8.94 17.87 -18.41
N TYR A 134 -10.00 17.69 -19.20
CA TYR A 134 -10.20 18.49 -20.42
C TYR A 134 -10.33 19.99 -20.15
N LYS A 135 -10.61 20.40 -18.91
CA LYS A 135 -10.71 21.81 -18.48
C LYS A 135 -9.37 22.45 -18.17
N GLY A 136 -8.30 21.65 -18.09
CA GLY A 136 -6.96 22.09 -17.73
C GLY A 136 -6.40 21.31 -16.56
N GLN A 137 -5.38 21.88 -15.93
CA GLN A 137 -4.74 21.34 -14.74
C GLN A 137 -5.13 22.16 -13.50
N THR A 138 -5.23 21.47 -12.37
CA THR A 138 -5.48 22.07 -11.04
C THR A 138 -4.56 21.37 -10.04
N GLU A 139 -3.97 22.11 -9.11
CA GLU A 139 -3.24 21.50 -7.99
C GLU A 139 -4.22 20.76 -7.07
N LEU A 140 -3.80 19.59 -6.61
CA LEU A 140 -4.54 18.81 -5.63
C LEU A 140 -4.48 19.49 -4.25
N PRO A 141 -5.50 19.29 -3.39
CA PRO A 141 -5.47 19.77 -2.02
C PRO A 141 -4.20 19.34 -1.27
N LYS A 142 -3.65 20.25 -0.48
CA LYS A 142 -2.40 20.00 0.26
C LYS A 142 -2.44 18.70 1.08
N GLU A 143 -3.56 18.40 1.72
CA GLU A 143 -3.75 17.18 2.49
C GLU A 143 -3.53 15.91 1.64
N GLN A 144 -4.08 15.88 0.42
CA GLN A 144 -3.88 14.76 -0.50
C GLN A 144 -2.42 14.66 -0.96
N VAL A 145 -1.76 15.80 -1.16
CA VAL A 145 -0.34 15.85 -1.53
C VAL A 145 0.52 15.34 -0.38
N ASP A 146 0.28 15.82 0.83
CA ASP A 146 0.99 15.39 2.04
C ASP A 146 0.84 13.87 2.26
N ASP A 147 -0.37 13.35 2.11
CA ASP A 147 -0.65 11.92 2.26
C ASP A 147 0.04 11.05 1.19
N TYR A 148 0.05 11.51 -0.05
CA TYR A 148 0.75 10.80 -1.11
C TYR A 148 2.26 10.72 -0.82
N TYR A 149 2.90 11.87 -0.50
CA TYR A 149 4.34 11.89 -0.27
C TYR A 149 4.73 11.21 1.03
N ARG A 150 3.89 11.23 2.07
CA ARG A 150 4.10 10.42 3.28
C ARG A 150 4.17 8.93 2.93
N ARG A 151 3.23 8.42 2.14
CA ARG A 151 3.26 7.02 1.69
C ARG A 151 4.48 6.71 0.85
N ARG A 152 4.91 7.65 -0.02
CA ARG A 152 6.13 7.47 -0.83
C ARG A 152 7.37 7.41 0.03
N ALA A 153 7.51 8.30 1.00
CA ALA A 153 8.64 8.32 1.92
C ALA A 153 8.80 7.02 2.72
N HIS A 154 7.70 6.31 2.97
CA HIS A 154 7.67 5.04 3.70
C HIS A 154 7.52 3.82 2.77
N SER A 155 7.67 3.96 1.46
CA SER A 155 7.59 2.84 0.53
C SER A 155 8.80 1.91 0.64
N ILE A 156 8.63 0.64 0.25
CA ILE A 156 9.72 -0.33 0.22
C ILE A 156 10.88 0.19 -0.65
N GLU A 157 10.57 0.84 -1.75
CA GLU A 157 11.57 1.44 -2.64
C GLU A 157 12.40 2.50 -1.93
N GLU A 158 11.75 3.41 -1.21
CA GLU A 158 12.42 4.51 -0.51
C GLU A 158 13.27 3.97 0.65
N VAL A 159 12.70 3.03 1.41
CA VAL A 159 13.41 2.37 2.50
C VAL A 159 14.71 1.72 2.01
N VAL A 160 14.66 0.97 0.92
CA VAL A 160 15.82 0.25 0.38
C VAL A 160 16.80 1.18 -0.34
N ARG A 161 16.36 2.31 -0.88
CA ARG A 161 17.24 3.23 -1.63
C ARG A 161 17.85 4.31 -0.77
N THR A 162 17.10 4.80 0.20
CA THR A 162 17.45 6.01 0.95
C THR A 162 17.68 5.71 2.42
N TRP A 163 16.74 5.05 3.10
CA TRP A 163 16.83 4.86 4.55
C TRP A 163 18.01 4.02 4.97
N ILE A 164 18.29 2.90 4.28
CA ILE A 164 19.43 2.01 4.63
C ILE A 164 20.79 2.71 4.59
N HIS A 165 20.88 3.85 3.90
CA HIS A 165 22.10 4.65 3.79
C HIS A 165 22.08 5.88 4.70
N ALA A 166 20.98 6.13 5.42
CA ALA A 166 20.88 7.27 6.31
C ALA A 166 21.72 7.09 7.57
N PRO A 167 22.38 8.17 8.05
CA PRO A 167 23.14 8.09 9.29
C PRO A 167 22.25 7.69 10.48
N GLY A 168 22.70 6.72 11.29
CA GLY A 168 22.02 6.31 12.50
C GLY A 168 20.77 5.44 12.29
N VAL A 169 20.50 4.97 11.07
CA VAL A 169 19.41 4.03 10.84
C VAL A 169 19.73 2.70 11.51
N MET A 170 18.74 2.12 12.19
CA MET A 170 18.78 0.78 12.74
C MET A 170 17.91 -0.16 11.91
N ILE A 171 18.46 -1.34 11.59
CA ILE A 171 17.79 -2.39 10.83
C ILE A 171 17.66 -3.58 11.78
N LEU A 172 16.44 -3.85 12.23
CA LEU A 172 16.17 -4.73 13.36
C LEU A 172 15.27 -5.89 12.95
N SER A 173 15.60 -7.09 13.37
CA SER A 173 14.66 -8.22 13.36
C SER A 173 13.81 -8.18 14.61
N GLU A 174 12.49 -8.14 14.47
CA GLU A 174 11.56 -8.26 15.58
C GLU A 174 11.05 -9.70 15.79
N GLY A 175 11.76 -10.67 15.20
CA GLY A 175 11.41 -12.09 15.31
C GLY A 175 10.38 -12.52 14.26
N THR A 176 9.64 -13.59 14.59
CA THR A 176 8.65 -14.19 13.70
C THR A 176 7.23 -13.89 14.18
N GLY A 177 6.29 -13.91 13.25
CA GLY A 177 4.87 -13.72 13.56
C GLY A 177 3.99 -14.41 12.53
N MET A 178 2.69 -14.14 12.60
CA MET A 178 1.73 -14.62 11.61
C MET A 178 0.92 -13.46 11.06
N VAL A 179 0.81 -13.36 9.73
CA VAL A 179 -0.01 -12.41 9.02
C VAL A 179 -0.89 -13.20 8.05
N GLU A 180 -2.20 -13.06 8.14
CA GLU A 180 -3.16 -13.75 7.26
C GLU A 180 -2.87 -15.26 7.09
N ARG A 181 -2.54 -15.94 8.20
CA ARG A 181 -2.18 -17.38 8.27
C ARG A 181 -0.85 -17.73 7.59
N ARG A 182 -0.02 -16.76 7.23
CA ARG A 182 1.34 -16.96 6.72
C ARG A 182 2.35 -16.66 7.82
N LEU A 183 3.35 -17.52 7.96
CA LEU A 183 4.49 -17.26 8.84
C LEU A 183 5.34 -16.16 8.24
N VAL A 184 5.69 -15.17 9.04
CA VAL A 184 6.48 -14.02 8.62
C VAL A 184 7.67 -13.79 9.54
N ASP A 185 8.75 -13.28 8.96
CA ASP A 185 9.82 -12.60 9.67
C ASP A 185 9.55 -11.10 9.66
N LYS A 186 9.63 -10.46 10.84
CA LYS A 186 9.40 -9.01 10.98
C LYS A 186 10.73 -8.26 10.91
N LEU A 187 10.78 -7.30 10.02
CA LEU A 187 11.92 -6.44 9.78
C LEU A 187 11.52 -4.98 9.99
N THR A 188 12.13 -4.29 10.95
CA THR A 188 11.88 -2.87 11.21
C THR A 188 13.13 -2.05 10.87
N LEU A 189 12.92 -0.99 10.08
CA LEU A 189 13.91 0.05 9.87
C LEU A 189 13.47 1.28 10.68
N LEU A 190 14.37 1.75 11.53
CA LEU A 190 14.14 2.89 12.43
C LEU A 190 15.21 3.94 12.16
N THR A 191 14.78 5.16 11.84
CA THR A 191 15.67 6.30 11.62
C THR A 191 16.10 6.94 12.94
N ALA A 192 17.11 7.80 12.89
CA ALA A 192 17.56 8.58 14.05
C ALA A 192 16.47 9.52 14.61
N ASP A 193 15.50 9.92 13.78
CA ASP A 193 14.38 10.78 14.14
C ASP A 193 13.17 10.01 14.68
N ASN A 194 13.32 8.72 14.98
CA ASN A 194 12.27 7.79 15.42
C ASN A 194 11.13 7.60 14.39
N ASP A 195 11.41 7.79 13.13
CA ASP A 195 10.51 7.37 12.07
C ASP A 195 10.79 5.90 11.72
N ALA A 196 9.73 5.10 11.54
CA ALA A 196 9.87 3.66 11.41
C ALA A 196 9.00 3.07 10.30
N VAL A 197 9.56 2.07 9.61
CA VAL A 197 8.82 1.20 8.70
C VAL A 197 9.03 -0.24 9.11
N THR A 198 7.95 -0.96 9.34
CA THR A 198 7.96 -2.41 9.58
C THR A 198 7.51 -3.14 8.32
N LEU A 199 8.28 -4.15 7.94
CA LEU A 199 8.01 -5.04 6.82
C LEU A 199 7.80 -6.46 7.37
N ASP A 200 6.67 -7.06 7.05
CA ASP A 200 6.44 -8.48 7.30
C ASP A 200 6.81 -9.25 6.02
N LEU A 201 7.84 -10.07 6.13
CA LEU A 201 8.38 -10.88 5.05
C LEU A 201 7.87 -12.31 5.18
N GLU A 202 7.25 -12.86 4.15
CA GLU A 202 6.87 -14.27 4.17
C GLU A 202 8.11 -15.16 4.39
N ALA A 203 8.11 -15.97 5.44
CA ALA A 203 9.29 -16.72 5.87
C ALA A 203 9.82 -17.71 4.81
N ALA A 204 8.95 -18.19 3.91
CA ALA A 204 9.32 -19.15 2.88
C ALA A 204 9.95 -18.49 1.63
N THR A 205 9.52 -17.29 1.28
CA THR A 205 9.90 -16.61 0.03
C THR A 205 10.74 -15.36 0.25
N HIS A 206 10.72 -14.82 1.46
CA HIS A 206 11.27 -13.52 1.84
C HIS A 206 10.65 -12.32 1.10
N LEU A 207 9.54 -12.53 0.38
CA LEU A 207 8.80 -11.44 -0.24
C LEU A 207 8.03 -10.65 0.82
N PRO A 208 8.01 -9.31 0.73
CA PRO A 208 7.21 -8.49 1.64
C PRO A 208 5.73 -8.73 1.37
N ILE A 209 4.97 -9.09 2.40
CA ILE A 209 3.51 -9.27 2.29
C ILE A 209 2.74 -8.16 2.99
N ARG A 210 3.39 -7.41 3.87
CA ARG A 210 2.81 -6.23 4.51
C ARG A 210 3.90 -5.21 4.83
N ARG A 211 3.57 -3.95 4.66
CA ARG A 211 4.32 -2.80 5.12
C ARG A 211 3.45 -1.99 6.08
N THR A 212 4.01 -1.56 7.19
CA THR A 212 3.32 -0.74 8.21
C THR A 212 4.18 0.43 8.60
N PHE A 213 3.59 1.61 8.75
CA PHE A 213 4.22 2.76 9.38
C PHE A 213 3.18 3.60 10.13
N GLN A 214 3.64 4.40 11.08
CA GLN A 214 2.81 5.25 11.92
C GLN A 214 3.32 6.68 11.90
N TRP A 215 2.44 7.64 12.06
CA TRP A 215 2.79 9.04 12.25
C TRP A 215 1.90 9.69 13.28
N ARG A 216 2.39 10.75 13.91
CA ARG A 216 1.62 11.47 14.90
C ARG A 216 0.51 12.27 14.26
N ASN A 217 -0.74 12.02 14.66
CA ASN A 217 -1.87 12.81 14.22
C ASN A 217 -1.81 14.22 14.87
N PRO A 218 -1.78 15.31 14.08
CA PRO A 218 -1.65 16.66 14.61
C PRO A 218 -2.89 17.13 15.41
N GLN A 219 -4.06 16.55 15.13
CA GLN A 219 -5.32 16.97 15.77
C GLN A 219 -5.59 16.22 17.07
N PHE A 220 -5.37 14.91 17.09
CA PHE A 220 -5.77 14.05 18.21
C PHE A 220 -4.62 13.69 19.14
N LYS A 221 -3.38 14.08 18.83
CA LYS A 221 -2.16 13.76 19.58
C LYS A 221 -1.89 12.25 19.75
N ASP A 222 -2.59 11.44 19.00
CA ASP A 222 -2.44 10.00 18.88
C ASP A 222 -1.66 9.67 17.61
N PHE A 223 -1.47 8.39 17.33
CA PHE A 223 -0.80 7.93 16.13
C PHE A 223 -1.83 7.39 15.13
N ASP A 224 -1.72 7.85 13.90
CA ASP A 224 -2.35 7.20 12.76
C ASP A 224 -1.42 6.12 12.22
N GLU A 225 -2.00 5.05 11.75
CA GLU A 225 -1.29 3.92 11.14
C GLU A 225 -1.75 3.71 9.70
N GLU A 226 -0.81 3.50 8.82
CA GLU A 226 -1.08 2.99 7.48
C GLU A 226 -0.42 1.63 7.29
N GLN A 227 -1.19 0.68 6.76
CA GLN A 227 -0.70 -0.61 6.31
C GLN A 227 -0.97 -0.75 4.81
N GLU A 228 -0.07 -1.43 4.13
CA GLU A 228 -0.26 -1.86 2.75
C GLU A 228 0.12 -3.33 2.65
N THR A 229 -0.82 -4.16 2.19
CA THR A 229 -0.58 -5.59 1.96
C THR A 229 -0.34 -5.86 0.49
N TYR A 230 0.52 -6.83 0.23
CA TYR A 230 0.94 -7.26 -1.10
C TYR A 230 0.66 -8.74 -1.28
N ASP A 231 -0.15 -9.08 -2.28
CA ASP A 231 -0.57 -10.46 -2.51
C ASP A 231 -0.57 -10.81 -4.01
N ASP A 232 -0.80 -12.09 -4.30
CA ASP A 232 -0.86 -12.59 -5.66
C ASP A 232 0.41 -12.23 -6.47
N TYR A 233 1.58 -12.65 -5.94
CA TYR A 233 2.86 -12.38 -6.58
C TYR A 233 3.04 -13.21 -7.84
N HIS A 234 3.31 -12.51 -8.95
CA HIS A 234 3.67 -13.12 -10.24
C HIS A 234 5.04 -12.62 -10.71
N THR A 235 5.77 -13.47 -11.41
CA THR A 235 7.03 -13.06 -12.02
C THR A 235 6.77 -12.38 -13.36
N ILE A 236 7.05 -11.07 -13.45
CA ILE A 236 6.88 -10.27 -14.66
C ILE A 236 8.24 -9.72 -15.07
N GLN A 237 8.69 -10.05 -16.26
CA GLN A 237 10.04 -9.69 -16.77
C GLN A 237 11.17 -10.04 -15.78
N GLY A 238 11.02 -11.16 -15.06
CA GLY A 238 11.98 -11.64 -14.06
C GLY A 238 11.83 -11.01 -12.67
N LEU A 239 10.88 -10.09 -12.47
CA LEU A 239 10.65 -9.41 -11.19
C LEU A 239 9.38 -9.95 -10.52
N PRO A 240 9.44 -10.45 -9.28
CA PRO A 240 8.27 -10.72 -8.47
C PRO A 240 7.46 -9.45 -8.27
N THR A 241 6.20 -9.49 -8.69
CA THR A 241 5.31 -8.33 -8.74
C THR A 241 3.99 -8.71 -8.09
N PRO A 242 3.55 -8.02 -7.02
CA PRO A 242 2.24 -8.25 -6.43
C PRO A 242 1.16 -7.71 -7.37
N LEU A 243 0.15 -8.53 -7.66
CA LEU A 243 -0.99 -8.11 -8.49
C LEU A 243 -2.17 -7.61 -7.66
N THR A 244 -2.20 -7.91 -6.36
CA THR A 244 -3.18 -7.38 -5.42
C THR A 244 -2.48 -6.54 -4.36
N ILE A 245 -2.94 -5.29 -4.21
CA ILE A 245 -2.41 -4.34 -3.23
C ILE A 245 -3.59 -3.77 -2.47
N THR A 246 -3.62 -3.95 -1.15
CA THR A 246 -4.69 -3.44 -0.29
C THR A 246 -4.10 -2.47 0.73
N ARG A 247 -4.75 -1.32 0.89
CA ARG A 247 -4.35 -0.28 1.83
C ARG A 247 -5.36 -0.17 2.96
N TYR A 248 -4.82 0.01 4.15
CA TYR A 248 -5.58 0.21 5.39
C TYR A 248 -5.13 1.50 6.06
N HIS A 249 -6.06 2.15 6.75
CA HIS A 249 -5.79 3.29 7.63
C HIS A 249 -6.46 3.02 8.98
N ASN A 250 -5.67 2.99 10.04
CA ASN A 250 -6.13 2.65 11.41
C ASN A 250 -6.92 1.33 11.47
N GLY A 251 -6.51 0.33 10.68
CA GLY A 251 -7.15 -0.98 10.58
C GLY A 251 -8.33 -1.06 9.61
N ASP A 252 -8.88 0.05 9.15
CA ASP A 252 -9.95 0.07 8.17
C ASP A 252 -9.39 0.03 6.74
N ILE A 253 -9.94 -0.83 5.90
CA ILE A 253 -9.61 -0.85 4.47
C ILE A 253 -10.04 0.47 3.82
N THR A 254 -9.13 1.09 3.06
CA THR A 254 -9.39 2.35 2.36
C THR A 254 -9.34 2.23 0.85
N ASN A 255 -8.47 1.34 0.35
CA ASN A 255 -8.32 1.13 -1.09
C ASN A 255 -7.83 -0.29 -1.38
N GLN A 256 -8.27 -0.83 -2.50
CA GLN A 256 -7.77 -2.08 -3.04
C GLN A 256 -7.52 -1.93 -4.54
N ARG A 257 -6.36 -2.42 -4.99
CA ARG A 257 -5.93 -2.38 -6.39
C ARG A 257 -5.67 -3.79 -6.88
N PHE A 258 -6.16 -4.08 -8.07
CA PHE A 258 -5.93 -5.33 -8.79
C PHE A 258 -5.23 -4.97 -10.11
N LEU A 259 -3.96 -5.35 -10.24
CA LEU A 259 -3.19 -5.15 -11.45
C LEU A 259 -3.50 -6.27 -12.44
N THR A 260 -3.84 -5.91 -13.66
CA THR A 260 -4.12 -6.87 -14.73
C THR A 260 -2.98 -6.97 -15.73
N LYS A 261 -2.14 -5.92 -15.79
CA LYS A 261 -0.95 -5.89 -16.63
C LYS A 261 0.10 -5.00 -15.98
N VAL A 262 1.34 -5.46 -16.01
CA VAL A 262 2.51 -4.68 -15.57
C VAL A 262 3.61 -4.83 -16.62
N THR A 263 4.35 -3.77 -16.85
CA THR A 263 5.52 -3.75 -17.74
C THR A 263 6.59 -2.85 -17.13
N TYR A 264 7.82 -3.31 -17.15
CA TYR A 264 8.96 -2.57 -16.61
C TYR A 264 9.86 -2.03 -17.73
N ASN A 265 10.57 -0.95 -17.44
CA ASN A 265 11.65 -0.37 -18.23
C ASN A 265 11.27 0.06 -19.64
N LEU A 266 10.00 0.44 -19.86
CA LEU A 266 9.59 1.04 -21.13
C LEU A 266 10.14 2.46 -21.24
N ALA A 267 10.62 2.79 -22.43
CA ALA A 267 11.00 4.16 -22.75
C ALA A 267 9.76 5.07 -22.66
N THR A 268 9.88 6.16 -21.92
CA THR A 268 8.80 7.12 -21.71
C THR A 268 9.34 8.52 -21.94
N ASP A 269 8.62 9.32 -22.73
CA ASP A 269 8.95 10.73 -22.95
C ASP A 269 8.94 11.46 -21.60
N PRO A 270 9.97 12.21 -21.21
CA PRO A 270 9.97 13.03 -20.01
C PRO A 270 8.75 13.97 -19.89
N ALA A 271 8.26 14.49 -21.02
CA ALA A 271 7.05 15.32 -21.08
C ALA A 271 5.77 14.55 -20.69
N PHE A 272 5.80 13.24 -20.65
CA PHE A 272 4.66 12.42 -20.21
C PHE A 272 4.20 12.72 -18.79
N PHE A 273 5.12 13.17 -17.93
CA PHE A 273 4.86 13.56 -16.55
C PHE A 273 4.66 15.08 -16.38
N ASP A 274 4.56 15.83 -17.48
CA ASP A 274 4.23 17.25 -17.43
C ASP A 274 2.71 17.43 -17.40
N PRO A 275 2.14 18.05 -16.35
CA PRO A 275 0.71 18.30 -16.24
C PRO A 275 0.15 19.12 -17.41
N ALA A 276 0.92 20.10 -17.92
CA ALA A 276 0.50 20.94 -19.04
C ALA A 276 0.42 20.15 -20.37
N ALA A 277 1.34 19.20 -20.55
CA ALA A 277 1.35 18.33 -21.73
C ALA A 277 0.29 17.22 -21.68
N ALA A 278 -0.21 16.90 -20.46
CA ALA A 278 -1.13 15.80 -20.22
C ALA A 278 -2.60 16.13 -20.53
N ILE A 279 -2.95 17.39 -20.80
CA ILE A 279 -4.35 17.83 -21.03
C ILE A 279 -4.98 17.04 -22.17
N PRO A 280 -6.06 16.26 -21.90
CA PRO A 280 -6.72 15.49 -22.94
C PRO A 280 -7.30 16.43 -24.02
N LYS A 281 -6.85 16.27 -25.25
CA LYS A 281 -7.43 17.03 -26.38
C LYS A 281 -8.83 16.51 -26.63
N LEU A 282 -9.84 17.36 -26.52
CA LEU A 282 -11.16 17.06 -27.03
C LEU A 282 -11.02 16.83 -28.56
N LYS A 283 -11.17 15.59 -29.00
CA LYS A 283 -11.36 15.35 -30.43
C LYS A 283 -12.66 16.05 -30.83
N LYS A 284 -12.52 17.10 -31.64
CA LYS A 284 -13.65 17.75 -32.33
C LYS A 284 -14.37 16.75 -33.23
#